data_f560c3d36f7065f6d307fbd6734e9f32
#
_entry.id   f560c3d36f7065f6d307fbd6734e9f32
#
_cell.length_a   1.000
_cell.length_b   1.000
_cell.length_c   1.000
_cell.angle_alpha   90.00
_cell.angle_beta   90.00
_cell.angle_gamma   90.00
#
_symmetry.space_group_name_H-M   'P 1'
#
loop_
_entity.id
_entity.type
_entity.pdbx_description
1 polymer ?
#
loop_
_entity_poly.entity_id
_entity_poly.type
_entity_poly.pdbx_seq_one_letter_code
_entity_poly.pdbx_strand_id
1 'polypeptide(L)'
;MSVFTKIINGEIPCYKVAEDDEFIAFFDINPNAKGHTLCVPKQEISYIFDMDDDHYLRLMTFSKRVAKALEKVVPCERIGVAVVGLEVPHVHVHLIPI
;
A
#
# COMPACT_ATOMS: atom_id res chain seq x y z
N MET A 1 14.46 3.76 10.25
CA MET A 1 13.58 4.37 9.21
C MET A 1 13.47 3.40 8.04
N SER A 2 12.25 3.01 7.69
CA SER A 2 12.03 2.06 6.60
C SER A 2 12.25 2.71 5.23
N VAL A 3 12.38 1.88 4.19
CA VAL A 3 12.45 2.37 2.80
C VAL A 3 11.16 3.12 2.44
N PHE A 4 10.01 2.71 2.98
CA PHE A 4 8.75 3.40 2.72
C PHE A 4 8.69 4.78 3.37
N THR A 5 9.27 4.94 4.55
CA THR A 5 9.38 6.26 5.18
C THR A 5 10.23 7.19 4.31
N LYS A 6 11.30 6.67 3.70
CA LYS A 6 12.12 7.45 2.77
C LYS A 6 11.33 7.87 1.53
N ILE A 7 10.47 6.99 1.02
CA ILE A 7 9.57 7.31 -0.10
C ILE A 7 8.58 8.41 0.32
N ILE A 8 7.98 8.27 1.50
CA ILE A 8 7.02 9.23 2.04
C ILE A 8 7.66 10.62 2.17
N ASN A 9 8.91 10.66 2.61
CA ASN A 9 9.65 11.91 2.80
C ASN A 9 10.24 12.49 1.49
N GLY A 10 10.05 11.80 0.36
CA GLY A 10 10.54 12.26 -0.93
C GLY A 10 12.02 11.98 -1.17
N GLU A 11 12.68 11.21 -0.30
CA GLU A 11 14.10 10.86 -0.45
C GLU A 11 14.33 9.81 -1.52
N ILE A 12 13.33 8.95 -1.77
CA ILE A 12 13.37 7.93 -2.81
C ILE A 12 12.15 8.14 -3.70
N PRO A 13 12.32 8.18 -5.03
CA PRO A 13 11.19 8.37 -5.93
C PRO A 13 10.29 7.13 -5.98
N CYS A 14 9.02 7.34 -6.28
CA CYS A 14 8.05 6.25 -6.48
C CYS A 14 7.06 6.66 -7.58
N TYR A 15 6.35 5.66 -8.10
CA TYR A 15 5.23 5.89 -9.01
C TYR A 15 3.94 5.94 -8.19
N LYS A 16 3.58 7.14 -7.75
CA LYS A 16 2.45 7.35 -6.85
C LYS A 16 1.13 7.12 -7.55
N VAL A 17 0.24 6.36 -6.91
CA VAL A 17 -1.11 6.06 -7.39
C VAL A 17 -2.15 6.93 -6.68
N ALA A 18 -2.01 7.09 -5.36
CA ALA A 18 -2.94 7.86 -4.53
C ALA A 18 -2.25 8.30 -3.25
N GLU A 19 -2.77 9.33 -2.62
CA GLU A 19 -2.22 9.83 -1.36
C GLU A 19 -3.27 10.66 -0.63
N ASP A 20 -3.30 10.55 0.70
CA ASP A 20 -4.01 11.48 1.56
C ASP A 20 -3.10 11.87 2.74
N ASP A 21 -3.64 12.47 3.79
CA ASP A 21 -2.83 12.91 4.94
C ASP A 21 -2.18 11.77 5.69
N GLU A 22 -2.80 10.57 5.68
CA GLU A 22 -2.37 9.44 6.48
C GLU A 22 -1.72 8.31 5.69
N PHE A 23 -2.04 8.18 4.39
CA PHE A 23 -1.66 7.03 3.59
C PHE A 23 -1.15 7.43 2.21
N ILE A 24 -0.33 6.54 1.65
CA ILE A 24 0.17 6.68 0.28
C ILE A 24 0.08 5.32 -0.42
N ALA A 25 -0.25 5.35 -1.70
CA ALA A 25 -0.22 4.15 -2.55
C ALA A 25 0.70 4.39 -3.72
N PHE A 26 1.54 3.40 -4.02
CA PHE A 26 2.48 3.47 -5.15
C PHE A 26 2.70 2.07 -5.73
N PHE A 27 3.13 2.01 -6.99
CA PHE A 27 3.43 0.74 -7.63
C PHE A 27 4.65 0.08 -7.01
N ASP A 28 4.58 -1.24 -6.84
CA ASP A 28 5.72 -2.03 -6.37
C ASP A 28 6.78 -2.08 -7.48
N ILE A 29 8.04 -1.86 -7.11
CA ILE A 29 9.17 -1.93 -8.07
C ILE A 29 9.54 -3.38 -8.40
N ASN A 30 9.11 -4.34 -7.58
CA ASN A 30 9.29 -5.77 -7.82
C ASN A 30 7.90 -6.44 -7.91
N PRO A 31 7.11 -6.13 -8.94
CA PRO A 31 5.71 -6.55 -8.97
C PRO A 31 5.55 -8.04 -9.22
N ASN A 32 4.56 -8.65 -8.54
CA ASN A 32 4.11 -10.01 -8.81
C ASN A 32 3.15 -10.04 -10.01
N ALA A 33 2.56 -8.91 -10.32
CA ALA A 33 1.64 -8.78 -11.46
C ALA A 33 1.63 -7.33 -11.91
N LYS A 34 1.20 -7.08 -13.15
CA LYS A 34 1.05 -5.72 -13.67
C LYS A 34 0.05 -4.96 -12.80
N GLY A 35 0.44 -3.79 -12.34
CA GLY A 35 -0.40 -2.96 -11.47
C GLY A 35 -0.31 -3.29 -10.00
N HIS A 36 0.60 -4.19 -9.58
CA HIS A 36 0.83 -4.50 -8.16
C HIS A 36 1.13 -3.21 -7.42
N THR A 37 0.28 -2.87 -6.47
CA THR A 37 0.31 -1.61 -5.72
C THR A 37 0.47 -1.88 -4.24
N LEU A 38 1.18 -0.98 -3.55
CA LEU A 38 1.34 -1.01 -2.10
C LEU A 38 0.61 0.17 -1.50
N CYS A 39 -0.23 -0.09 -0.48
CA CYS A 39 -0.88 0.96 0.31
C CYS A 39 -0.21 1.00 1.68
N VAL A 40 0.34 2.15 2.05
CA VAL A 40 1.26 2.29 3.17
C VAL A 40 0.82 3.44 4.08
N PRO A 41 0.72 3.21 5.40
CA PRO A 41 0.50 4.31 6.33
C PRO A 41 1.76 5.19 6.40
N LYS A 42 1.58 6.50 6.47
CA LYS A 42 2.70 7.43 6.58
C LYS A 42 3.41 7.29 7.92
N GLN A 43 2.68 6.90 8.97
CA GLN A 43 3.27 6.56 10.25
C GLN A 43 3.96 5.20 10.14
N GLU A 44 5.22 5.11 10.54
CA GLU A 44 5.97 3.86 10.47
C GLU A 44 5.55 2.94 11.61
N ILE A 45 4.75 1.92 11.28
CA ILE A 45 4.29 0.87 12.20
C ILE A 45 4.70 -0.45 11.58
N SER A 46 5.39 -1.31 12.34
CA SER A 46 5.94 -2.55 11.79
C SER A 46 4.88 -3.62 11.53
N TYR A 47 3.92 -3.77 12.44
CA TYR A 47 2.97 -4.87 12.42
C TYR A 47 1.53 -4.35 12.37
N ILE A 48 0.76 -4.86 11.40
CA ILE A 48 -0.59 -4.34 11.14
C ILE A 48 -1.52 -4.47 12.36
N PHE A 49 -1.35 -5.54 13.14
CA PHE A 49 -2.22 -5.75 14.31
C PHE A 49 -1.79 -4.95 15.54
N ASP A 50 -0.72 -4.17 15.44
CA ASP A 50 -0.38 -3.17 16.44
C ASP A 50 -1.02 -1.82 16.17
N MET A 51 -1.68 -1.66 15.01
CA MET A 51 -2.41 -0.45 14.69
C MET A 51 -3.68 -0.35 15.55
N ASP A 52 -4.04 0.87 15.98
CA ASP A 52 -5.32 1.04 16.64
C ASP A 52 -6.47 0.81 15.64
N ASP A 53 -7.66 0.51 16.16
CA ASP A 53 -8.80 0.10 15.34
C ASP A 53 -9.17 1.15 14.30
N ASP A 54 -9.21 2.42 14.68
CA ASP A 54 -9.60 3.48 13.76
C ASP A 54 -8.58 3.65 12.63
N HIS A 55 -7.30 3.63 12.96
CA HIS A 55 -6.21 3.74 11.98
C HIS A 55 -6.22 2.54 11.02
N TYR A 56 -6.39 1.35 11.57
CA TYR A 56 -6.53 0.11 10.80
C TYR A 56 -7.72 0.21 9.81
N LEU A 57 -8.88 0.64 10.29
CA LEU A 57 -10.08 0.77 9.45
C LEU A 57 -9.89 1.80 8.34
N ARG A 58 -9.22 2.92 8.63
CA ARG A 58 -8.94 3.94 7.61
C ARG A 58 -7.95 3.42 6.56
N LEU A 59 -6.94 2.64 6.97
CA LEU A 59 -6.02 2.02 6.03
C LEU A 59 -6.75 1.08 5.08
N MET A 60 -7.63 0.23 5.62
CA MET A 60 -8.39 -0.73 4.80
C MET A 60 -9.37 -0.02 3.88
N THR A 61 -10.00 1.06 4.34
CA THR A 61 -10.89 1.86 3.50
C THR A 61 -10.12 2.54 2.36
N PHE A 62 -8.95 3.10 2.66
CA PHE A 62 -8.06 3.68 1.66
C PHE A 62 -7.66 2.63 0.62
N SER A 63 -7.25 1.45 1.09
CA SER A 63 -6.84 0.34 0.21
C SER A 63 -7.99 -0.12 -0.69
N LYS A 64 -9.21 -0.17 -0.17
CA LYS A 64 -10.39 -0.53 -0.97
C LYS A 64 -10.61 0.48 -2.10
N ARG A 65 -10.48 1.78 -1.82
CA ARG A 65 -10.62 2.82 -2.85
C ARG A 65 -9.56 2.67 -3.93
N VAL A 66 -8.32 2.40 -3.56
CA VAL A 66 -7.23 2.18 -4.51
C VAL A 66 -7.50 0.93 -5.34
N ALA A 67 -7.94 -0.16 -4.71
CA ALA A 67 -8.29 -1.40 -5.41
C ALA A 67 -9.40 -1.16 -6.45
N LYS A 68 -10.44 -0.42 -6.08
CA LYS A 68 -11.53 -0.10 -7.02
C LYS A 68 -11.02 0.72 -8.21
N ALA A 69 -10.10 1.64 -7.99
CA ALA A 69 -9.49 2.41 -9.07
C ALA A 69 -8.64 1.51 -9.98
N LEU A 70 -7.87 0.59 -9.40
CA LEU A 70 -7.05 -0.36 -10.18
C LEU A 70 -7.90 -1.25 -11.06
N GLU A 71 -9.05 -1.73 -10.57
CA GLU A 71 -9.96 -2.56 -11.36
C GLU A 71 -10.42 -1.88 -12.64
N LYS A 72 -10.47 -0.56 -12.66
CA LYS A 72 -10.93 0.20 -13.84
C LYS A 72 -9.86 0.32 -14.92
N VAL A 73 -8.58 0.24 -14.54
CA VAL A 73 -7.47 0.53 -15.46
C VAL A 73 -6.58 -0.68 -15.75
N VAL A 74 -6.61 -1.70 -14.88
CA VAL A 74 -5.80 -2.92 -15.05
C VAL A 74 -6.73 -4.09 -15.33
N PRO A 75 -6.63 -4.73 -16.51
CA PRO A 75 -7.43 -5.92 -16.80
C PRO A 75 -7.10 -7.05 -15.83
N CYS A 76 -8.09 -7.52 -15.08
CA CYS A 76 -7.91 -8.59 -14.11
C CYS A 76 -9.26 -9.15 -13.69
N GLU A 77 -9.25 -10.35 -13.15
CA GLU A 77 -10.48 -10.97 -12.62
C GLU A 77 -10.84 -10.40 -11.25
N ARG A 78 -9.81 -10.13 -10.43
CA ARG A 78 -9.99 -9.55 -9.10
C ARG A 78 -8.67 -9.00 -8.58
N ILE A 79 -8.75 -8.26 -7.48
CA ILE A 79 -7.57 -7.76 -6.77
C ILE A 79 -7.35 -8.65 -5.53
N GLY A 80 -6.20 -9.31 -5.48
CA GLY A 80 -5.76 -10.04 -4.30
C GLY A 80 -5.19 -9.09 -3.26
N VAL A 81 -5.37 -9.43 -1.98
CA VAL A 81 -4.89 -8.60 -0.85
C VAL A 81 -4.00 -9.45 0.04
N ALA A 82 -2.83 -8.93 0.39
CA ALA A 82 -1.93 -9.58 1.33
C ALA A 82 -1.22 -8.54 2.20
N VAL A 83 -0.99 -8.86 3.47
CA VAL A 83 -0.19 -8.05 4.38
C VAL A 83 0.76 -8.99 5.11
N VAL A 84 2.05 -8.87 4.85
CA VAL A 84 3.06 -9.78 5.43
C VAL A 84 4.07 -9.00 6.28
N GLY A 85 4.87 -8.12 5.68
CA GLY A 85 5.75 -7.22 6.41
C GLY A 85 7.02 -7.82 6.97
N LEU A 86 7.50 -8.96 6.43
CA LEU A 86 8.71 -9.58 6.94
C LEU A 86 9.99 -8.93 6.40
N GLU A 87 9.99 -8.51 5.14
CA GLU A 87 11.17 -7.90 4.52
C GLU A 87 11.31 -6.43 4.88
N VAL A 88 10.19 -5.69 4.86
CA VAL A 88 10.17 -4.28 5.24
C VAL A 88 9.28 -4.14 6.47
N PRO A 89 9.84 -3.77 7.65
CA PRO A 89 9.07 -3.66 8.89
C PRO A 89 8.27 -2.35 8.95
N HIS A 90 7.42 -2.16 7.98
CA HIS A 90 6.52 -1.02 7.83
C HIS A 90 5.27 -1.57 7.15
N VAL A 91 4.13 -1.46 7.78
CA VAL A 91 2.87 -2.00 7.27
C VAL A 91 2.66 -1.59 5.81
N HIS A 92 2.36 -2.56 4.97
CA HIS A 92 2.00 -2.30 3.58
C HIS A 92 1.00 -3.34 3.10
N VAL A 93 -0.09 -2.86 2.56
CA VAL A 93 -1.15 -3.70 2.00
C VAL A 93 -0.82 -3.91 0.52
N HIS A 94 -0.57 -5.16 0.14
CA HIS A 94 -0.37 -5.54 -1.26
C HIS A 94 -1.71 -5.63 -1.95
N LEU A 95 -1.88 -4.92 -3.06
CA LEU A 95 -3.01 -5.04 -3.96
C LEU A 95 -2.49 -5.63 -5.27
N ILE A 96 -2.86 -6.87 -5.56
CA ILE A 96 -2.29 -7.63 -6.67
C ILE A 96 -3.40 -7.99 -7.66
N PRO A 97 -3.42 -7.35 -8.85
CA PRO A 97 -4.37 -7.72 -9.90
C PRO A 97 -4.08 -9.14 -10.41
N ILE A 98 -5.09 -10.00 -10.41
CA ILE A 98 -4.94 -11.39 -10.83
C ILE A 98 -6.05 -11.83 -11.78
#